data_7904b92a975f8aa321a07ee118c5a340
#
_entry.id   7904b92a975f8aa321a07ee118c5a340
#
_cell.length_a   1.000
_cell.length_b   1.000
_cell.length_c   1.000
_cell.angle_alpha   90.00
_cell.angle_beta   90.00
_cell.angle_gamma   90.00
#
_symmetry.space_group_name_H-M   'P 1'
#
loop_
_entity.id
_entity.type
_entity.pdbx_description
1 polymer ?
#
loop_
_entity_poly.entity_id
_entity_poly.type
_entity_poly.pdbx_seq_one_letter_code
_entity_poly.pdbx_strand_id
1 'polypeptide(L)'
;MGQCRRIYSRFVLTSSVAGLAFLAGPGHVHAEESPSSLPIDSKPFERKINVYAVYGDGRATEGGDMHWRAYEVGFGDVLNDYFSVYLSYLNEGHPVDHHRDGFAALGSFRWPVGNRVALEFSAGPYFSMDTTHVDNAPRNEKRWGVRASAAVRYYVVPNRFFLKVQYNHVQMIGGFNSDAVLFGIGSDFGGDPHPALSDGKTQVGVWAGTSQTNRPQVPMEKGYMVEVKRPLGNAWAYSASFVYEGNNGVAGRRGVAAQLWYVAPIRSKWTLSAGVGPYVSRDRNDASNSMRLNALLSAQVTCQVTNDWAASLRFNRVATGNDKDQDMFMVGLARNF
;
A
#
# COMPACT_ATOMS: atom_id res chain seq x y z
N MET A 1 24.49 29.88 31.29
CA MET A 1 24.02 28.91 32.31
C MET A 1 22.52 29.04 32.47
N GLY A 2 21.76 28.16 31.89
CA GLY A 2 20.30 28.14 31.96
C GLY A 2 19.85 26.68 31.85
N GLN A 3 19.48 26.09 32.97
CA GLN A 3 19.02 24.71 33.07
C GLN A 3 17.63 24.57 32.44
N CYS A 4 17.50 23.78 31.41
CA CYS A 4 16.24 23.36 30.83
C CYS A 4 15.73 22.13 31.60
N ARG A 5 14.70 22.32 32.45
CA ARG A 5 14.02 21.23 33.17
C ARG A 5 13.17 20.43 32.20
N ARG A 6 13.46 19.15 32.03
CA ARG A 6 12.60 18.16 31.37
C ARG A 6 11.40 17.83 32.26
N ILE A 7 10.22 18.17 31.81
CA ILE A 7 8.96 17.72 32.41
C ILE A 7 8.56 16.41 31.71
N TYR A 8 8.67 15.29 32.40
CA TYR A 8 8.09 14.01 31.97
C TYR A 8 6.63 13.98 32.44
N SER A 9 5.67 14.16 31.53
CA SER A 9 4.28 13.82 31.80
C SER A 9 4.04 12.34 31.53
N ARG A 10 3.76 11.60 32.59
CA ARG A 10 3.26 10.21 32.50
C ARG A 10 1.80 10.26 32.05
N PHE A 11 1.53 9.83 30.84
CA PHE A 11 0.17 9.52 30.43
C PHE A 11 -0.18 8.10 30.88
N VAL A 12 -1.14 8.01 31.79
CA VAL A 12 -1.80 6.77 32.20
C VAL A 12 -2.89 6.49 31.16
N LEU A 13 -2.73 5.43 30.38
CA LEU A 13 -3.76 4.93 29.45
C LEU A 13 -4.79 4.16 30.27
N THR A 14 -5.96 4.74 30.54
CA THR A 14 -7.13 4.02 31.00
C THR A 14 -7.88 3.47 29.78
N SER A 15 -7.73 2.18 29.55
CA SER A 15 -8.51 1.45 28.55
C SER A 15 -9.93 1.21 29.08
N SER A 16 -10.88 1.99 28.56
CA SER A 16 -12.31 1.72 28.74
C SER A 16 -12.79 0.84 27.59
N VAL A 17 -12.86 -0.46 27.83
CA VAL A 17 -13.58 -1.39 26.96
C VAL A 17 -15.07 -1.29 27.29
N ALA A 18 -15.82 -0.61 26.43
CA ALA A 18 -17.28 -0.62 26.49
C ALA A 18 -17.80 -1.94 25.89
N GLY A 19 -18.14 -2.88 26.76
CA GLY A 19 -18.85 -4.09 26.39
C GLY A 19 -20.29 -3.78 26.01
N LEU A 20 -20.69 -4.04 24.77
CA LEU A 20 -22.09 -4.10 24.36
C LEU A 20 -22.67 -5.44 24.80
N ALA A 21 -23.39 -5.44 25.90
CA ALA A 21 -24.20 -6.60 26.32
C ALA A 21 -25.55 -6.54 25.59
N PHE A 22 -25.79 -7.49 24.71
CA PHE A 22 -27.12 -7.76 24.16
C PHE A 22 -27.94 -8.54 25.21
N LEU A 23 -28.92 -7.88 25.79
CA LEU A 23 -29.97 -8.53 26.58
C LEU A 23 -30.99 -9.17 25.64
N ALA A 24 -30.90 -10.50 25.49
CA ALA A 24 -31.95 -11.28 24.87
C ALA A 24 -33.00 -11.63 25.98
N GLY A 25 -34.18 -11.04 25.91
CA GLY A 25 -35.32 -11.43 26.71
C GLY A 25 -35.96 -12.71 26.15
N PRO A 26 -36.58 -13.59 27.00
CA PRO A 26 -37.25 -14.78 26.55
C PRO A 26 -38.61 -14.44 25.95
N GLY A 27 -38.71 -14.37 24.63
CA GLY A 27 -39.96 -14.34 23.90
C GLY A 27 -40.46 -15.76 23.61
N HIS A 28 -41.65 -16.11 24.08
CA HIS A 28 -42.34 -17.33 23.66
C HIS A 28 -42.61 -17.26 22.16
N VAL A 29 -42.01 -18.18 21.41
CA VAL A 29 -42.29 -18.38 19.98
C VAL A 29 -43.38 -19.42 19.84
N HIS A 30 -44.55 -18.98 19.38
CA HIS A 30 -45.53 -19.85 18.77
C HIS A 30 -44.94 -20.49 17.50
N ALA A 31 -45.01 -21.81 17.41
CA ALA A 31 -44.62 -22.52 16.19
C ALA A 31 -45.64 -22.18 15.09
N GLU A 32 -45.30 -21.30 14.20
CA GLU A 32 -45.99 -21.03 12.95
C GLU A 32 -45.30 -21.79 11.82
N GLU A 33 -46.12 -22.40 10.96
CA GLU A 33 -45.70 -23.27 9.87
C GLU A 33 -44.61 -22.66 9.03
N SER A 34 -43.57 -23.44 8.71
CA SER A 34 -42.44 -23.04 7.85
C SER A 34 -42.92 -22.50 6.51
N PRO A 35 -42.67 -21.22 6.19
CA PRO A 35 -42.83 -20.78 4.82
C PRO A 35 -41.77 -21.49 3.97
N SER A 36 -42.26 -22.06 2.87
CA SER A 36 -41.47 -22.68 1.79
C SER A 36 -40.13 -21.91 1.58
N SER A 37 -39.04 -22.65 1.68
CA SER A 37 -37.71 -22.17 1.37
C SER A 37 -37.72 -21.40 0.05
N LEU A 38 -37.65 -20.05 0.12
CA LEU A 38 -37.29 -19.25 -1.01
C LEU A 38 -35.93 -19.74 -1.50
N PRO A 39 -35.74 -20.02 -2.78
CA PRO A 39 -34.42 -20.35 -3.29
C PRO A 39 -33.53 -19.13 -2.99
N ILE A 40 -32.62 -19.28 -2.07
CA ILE A 40 -31.51 -18.36 -1.92
C ILE A 40 -30.70 -18.55 -3.20
N ASP A 41 -31.00 -17.69 -4.18
CA ASP A 41 -30.20 -17.58 -5.40
C ASP A 41 -28.83 -17.00 -4.98
N SER A 42 -28.05 -17.84 -4.34
CA SER A 42 -26.70 -17.55 -3.93
C SER A 42 -25.82 -17.54 -5.17
N LYS A 43 -25.92 -16.46 -5.97
CA LYS A 43 -24.87 -16.18 -6.94
C LYS A 43 -23.55 -16.21 -6.19
N PRO A 44 -22.60 -17.05 -6.60
CA PRO A 44 -21.31 -17.10 -5.93
C PRO A 44 -20.72 -15.69 -5.91
N PHE A 45 -20.23 -15.26 -4.75
CA PHE A 45 -19.60 -13.95 -4.58
C PHE A 45 -18.47 -13.80 -5.60
N GLU A 46 -18.66 -12.88 -6.53
CA GLU A 46 -17.65 -12.59 -7.56
C GLU A 46 -16.56 -11.74 -6.92
N ARG A 47 -15.37 -12.28 -6.79
CA ARG A 47 -14.21 -11.56 -6.26
C ARG A 47 -13.94 -10.30 -7.08
N LYS A 48 -13.89 -9.16 -6.43
CA LYS A 48 -13.61 -7.86 -7.05
C LYS A 48 -12.36 -7.25 -6.46
N ILE A 49 -11.57 -6.66 -7.34
CA ILE A 49 -10.42 -5.86 -6.96
C ILE A 49 -10.78 -4.40 -7.10
N ASN A 50 -10.56 -3.63 -6.06
CA ASN A 50 -10.76 -2.20 -6.06
C ASN A 50 -9.41 -1.47 -6.17
N VAL A 51 -9.32 -0.52 -7.09
CA VAL A 51 -8.16 0.36 -7.24
C VAL A 51 -8.65 1.80 -7.24
N TYR A 52 -7.97 2.67 -6.52
CA TYR A 52 -8.25 4.10 -6.54
C TYR A 52 -6.97 4.94 -6.47
N ALA A 53 -7.07 6.15 -6.99
CA ALA A 53 -6.07 7.20 -6.82
C ALA A 53 -6.78 8.49 -6.44
N VAL A 54 -6.31 9.15 -5.40
CA VAL A 54 -6.86 10.41 -4.88
C VAL A 54 -5.72 11.40 -4.59
N TYR A 55 -6.03 12.68 -4.76
CA TYR A 55 -5.09 13.79 -4.60
C TYR A 55 -5.79 14.96 -3.90
N GLY A 56 -5.09 15.74 -3.10
CA GLY A 56 -5.67 16.88 -2.41
C GLY A 56 -4.72 17.58 -1.45
N ASP A 57 -5.30 18.18 -0.43
CA ASP A 57 -4.61 18.98 0.56
C ASP A 57 -4.52 18.26 1.89
N GLY A 58 -3.34 18.32 2.52
CA GLY A 58 -3.07 17.83 3.86
C GLY A 58 -2.51 18.91 4.77
N ARG A 59 -2.65 18.69 6.08
CA ARG A 59 -2.11 19.57 7.11
C ARG A 59 -1.75 18.78 8.37
N ALA A 60 -0.77 19.29 9.13
CA ALA A 60 -0.54 18.79 10.48
C ALA A 60 -1.66 19.20 11.44
N THR A 61 -2.03 18.32 12.38
CA THR A 61 -3.07 18.61 13.39
C THR A 61 -2.53 19.36 14.60
N GLU A 62 -1.23 19.30 14.87
CA GLU A 62 -0.60 19.78 16.09
C GLU A 62 -0.18 21.26 16.05
N GLY A 63 -0.69 22.00 15.07
CA GLY A 63 -0.44 23.43 14.94
C GLY A 63 0.71 23.76 14.00
N GLY A 64 0.81 25.04 13.63
CA GLY A 64 1.72 25.55 12.62
C GLY A 64 1.09 25.55 11.22
N ASP A 65 1.70 26.30 10.31
CA ASP A 65 1.25 26.44 8.91
C ASP A 65 1.74 25.31 8.00
N MET A 66 1.88 24.09 8.54
CA MET A 66 2.30 22.95 7.75
C MET A 66 1.16 22.46 6.88
N HIS A 67 1.13 22.92 5.64
CA HIS A 67 0.23 22.47 4.57
C HIS A 67 1.03 21.84 3.43
N TRP A 68 0.44 20.85 2.78
CA TRP A 68 1.08 20.16 1.65
C TRP A 68 0.05 19.60 0.68
N ARG A 69 0.53 19.25 -0.51
CA ARG A 69 -0.23 18.42 -1.44
C ARG A 69 -0.02 16.95 -1.09
N ALA A 70 -1.11 16.24 -0.90
CA ALA A 70 -1.11 14.81 -0.60
C ALA A 70 -1.69 14.02 -1.75
N TYR A 71 -1.18 12.81 -1.97
CA TYR A 71 -1.81 11.85 -2.86
C TYR A 71 -1.78 10.46 -2.26
N GLU A 72 -2.76 9.66 -2.64
CA GLU A 72 -2.87 8.29 -2.20
C GLU A 72 -3.28 7.39 -3.35
N VAL A 73 -2.67 6.22 -3.40
CA VAL A 73 -3.06 5.12 -4.28
C VAL A 73 -3.41 3.94 -3.39
N GLY A 74 -4.63 3.41 -3.57
CA GLY A 74 -5.11 2.24 -2.84
C GLY A 74 -5.44 1.09 -3.78
N PHE A 75 -5.10 -0.10 -3.31
CA PHE A 75 -5.37 -1.35 -3.97
C PHE A 75 -5.99 -2.31 -2.96
N GLY A 76 -7.15 -2.89 -3.26
CA GLY A 76 -7.88 -3.69 -2.30
C GLY A 76 -8.63 -4.86 -2.90
N ASP A 77 -8.88 -5.84 -2.04
CA ASP A 77 -9.72 -6.98 -2.31
C ASP A 77 -11.08 -6.77 -1.65
N VAL A 78 -12.15 -6.89 -2.42
CA VAL A 78 -13.53 -6.83 -1.93
C VAL A 78 -13.90 -8.21 -1.40
N LEU A 79 -14.08 -8.32 -0.09
CA LEU A 79 -14.38 -9.59 0.59
C LEU A 79 -15.86 -9.97 0.47
N ASN A 80 -16.74 -8.96 0.49
CA ASN A 80 -18.18 -9.07 0.27
C ASN A 80 -18.74 -7.67 -0.07
N ASP A 81 -20.06 -7.53 -0.13
CA ASP A 81 -20.71 -6.26 -0.51
C ASP A 81 -20.39 -5.09 0.43
N TYR A 82 -20.01 -5.38 1.67
CA TYR A 82 -19.76 -4.39 2.72
C TYR A 82 -18.30 -4.28 3.12
N PHE A 83 -17.52 -5.33 3.04
CA PHE A 83 -16.15 -5.36 3.57
C PHE A 83 -15.09 -5.54 2.49
N SER A 84 -14.02 -4.81 2.65
CA SER A 84 -12.84 -4.86 1.79
C SER A 84 -11.56 -4.73 2.64
N VAL A 85 -10.45 -5.19 2.11
CA VAL A 85 -9.12 -4.94 2.67
C VAL A 85 -8.29 -4.19 1.65
N TYR A 86 -7.50 -3.21 2.08
CA TYR A 86 -6.67 -2.39 1.20
C TYR A 86 -5.22 -2.38 1.66
N LEU A 87 -4.34 -2.38 0.69
CA LEU A 87 -3.00 -1.83 0.82
C LEU A 87 -3.01 -0.45 0.16
N SER A 88 -2.61 0.59 0.87
CA SER A 88 -2.51 1.92 0.30
C SER A 88 -1.13 2.51 0.54
N TYR A 89 -0.68 3.29 -0.44
CA TYR A 89 0.47 4.18 -0.34
C TYR A 89 -0.04 5.61 -0.24
N LEU A 90 0.33 6.30 0.82
CA LEU A 90 0.02 7.70 1.06
C LEU A 90 1.32 8.50 1.02
N ASN A 91 1.37 9.50 0.17
CA ASN A 91 2.43 10.50 0.15
C ASN A 91 1.84 11.81 0.65
N GLU A 92 2.41 12.33 1.71
CA GLU A 92 1.96 13.56 2.37
C GLU A 92 2.77 14.80 1.93
N GLY A 93 3.53 14.67 0.84
CA GLY A 93 4.28 15.77 0.26
C GLY A 93 5.45 16.24 1.11
N HIS A 94 5.76 17.53 0.99
CA HIS A 94 6.88 18.19 1.66
C HIS A 94 6.36 19.26 2.62
N PRO A 95 5.83 18.92 3.82
CA PRO A 95 5.71 19.91 4.86
C PRO A 95 7.10 20.41 5.24
N VAL A 96 7.22 21.60 5.78
CA VAL A 96 8.50 22.26 6.07
C VAL A 96 9.51 21.27 6.68
N ASP A 97 10.62 21.06 5.99
CA ASP A 97 11.73 20.16 6.34
C ASP A 97 11.35 18.66 6.51
N HIS A 98 10.16 18.25 6.06
CA HIS A 98 9.69 16.87 6.10
C HIS A 98 9.25 16.38 4.74
N HIS A 99 9.56 15.14 4.41
CA HIS A 99 8.94 14.39 3.32
C HIS A 99 8.39 13.10 3.91
N ARG A 100 7.10 13.09 4.22
CA ARG A 100 6.46 11.89 4.78
C ARG A 100 5.65 11.15 3.74
N ASP A 101 5.98 9.88 3.61
CA ASP A 101 5.18 8.92 2.88
C ASP A 101 5.05 7.62 3.68
N GLY A 102 4.17 6.72 3.26
CA GLY A 102 4.02 5.46 3.98
C GLY A 102 2.98 4.53 3.37
N PHE A 103 2.89 3.37 3.99
CA PHE A 103 1.97 2.30 3.61
C PHE A 103 0.99 2.02 4.73
N ALA A 104 -0.28 1.80 4.37
CA ALA A 104 -1.31 1.36 5.30
C ALA A 104 -1.95 0.05 4.82
N ALA A 105 -2.19 -0.85 5.77
CA ALA A 105 -3.05 -2.00 5.58
C ALA A 105 -4.39 -1.72 6.26
N LEU A 106 -5.45 -1.58 5.48
CA LEU A 106 -6.74 -1.07 5.95
C LEU A 106 -7.83 -2.12 5.85
N GLY A 107 -8.60 -2.29 6.93
CA GLY A 107 -9.94 -2.83 6.85
C GLY A 107 -10.91 -1.72 6.46
N SER A 108 -11.84 -1.99 5.57
CA SER A 108 -12.81 -1.02 5.07
C SER A 108 -14.22 -1.58 5.13
N PHE A 109 -15.14 -0.75 5.61
CA PHE A 109 -16.57 -0.99 5.59
C PHE A 109 -17.22 -0.02 4.60
N ARG A 110 -18.02 -0.55 3.66
CA ARG A 110 -18.75 0.19 2.64
C ARG A 110 -20.24 0.05 2.88
N TRP A 111 -20.91 1.18 3.02
CA TRP A 111 -22.35 1.26 3.15
C TRP A 111 -22.98 1.86 1.90
N PRO A 112 -23.67 1.08 1.07
CA PRO A 112 -24.38 1.61 -0.09
C PRO A 112 -25.58 2.47 0.35
N VAL A 113 -25.66 3.71 -0.15
CA VAL A 113 -26.74 4.67 0.09
C VAL A 113 -27.53 4.85 -1.21
N GLY A 114 -28.00 3.76 -1.79
CA GLY A 114 -28.68 3.74 -3.07
C GLY A 114 -27.81 3.21 -4.22
N ASN A 115 -28.27 3.39 -5.46
CA ASN A 115 -27.67 2.70 -6.61
C ASN A 115 -26.33 3.29 -7.09
N ARG A 116 -25.97 4.52 -6.66
CA ARG A 116 -24.77 5.22 -7.14
C ARG A 116 -23.90 5.80 -6.06
N VAL A 117 -24.36 5.82 -4.83
CA VAL A 117 -23.62 6.42 -3.73
C VAL A 117 -23.29 5.36 -2.69
N ALA A 118 -22.04 5.36 -2.21
CA ALA A 118 -21.65 4.59 -1.05
C ALA A 118 -20.80 5.44 -0.10
N LEU A 119 -21.03 5.24 1.18
CA LEU A 119 -20.13 5.71 2.24
C LEU A 119 -19.09 4.63 2.52
N GLU A 120 -17.87 5.05 2.76
CA GLU A 120 -16.77 4.12 3.08
C GLU A 120 -16.02 4.60 4.31
N PHE A 121 -15.77 3.71 5.24
CA PHE A 121 -14.98 3.94 6.44
C PHE A 121 -13.86 2.92 6.48
N SER A 122 -12.62 3.38 6.64
CA SER A 122 -11.47 2.49 6.67
C SER A 122 -10.54 2.84 7.81
N ALA A 123 -9.92 1.82 8.40
CA ALA A 123 -8.91 2.01 9.43
C ALA A 123 -7.89 0.87 9.42
N GLY A 124 -6.68 1.17 9.88
CA GLY A 124 -5.65 0.16 10.05
C GLY A 124 -4.27 0.72 10.35
N PRO A 125 -3.28 -0.17 10.55
CA PRO A 125 -1.91 0.23 10.81
C PRO A 125 -1.31 0.99 9.62
N TYR A 126 -0.54 2.01 9.94
CA TYR A 126 0.22 2.84 9.01
C TYR A 126 1.70 2.81 9.36
N PHE A 127 2.53 2.50 8.40
CA PHE A 127 3.98 2.55 8.51
C PHE A 127 4.48 3.76 7.72
N SER A 128 5.02 4.74 8.43
CA SER A 128 5.52 6.00 7.89
C SER A 128 7.03 5.94 7.66
N MET A 129 7.46 6.55 6.59
CA MET A 129 8.84 6.86 6.25
C MET A 129 8.92 8.37 6.09
N ASP A 130 9.53 9.05 7.05
CA ASP A 130 9.65 10.51 7.09
C ASP A 130 11.11 10.90 6.93
N THR A 131 11.42 11.64 5.87
CA THR A 131 12.75 12.22 5.66
C THR A 131 12.76 13.62 6.23
N THR A 132 13.51 13.81 7.32
CA THR A 132 13.69 15.08 8.00
C THR A 132 15.11 15.60 7.80
N HIS A 133 15.34 16.89 8.07
CA HIS A 133 16.68 17.47 8.12
C HIS A 133 17.04 17.79 9.57
N VAL A 134 18.03 17.11 10.09
CA VAL A 134 18.60 17.40 11.41
C VAL A 134 20.05 17.84 11.21
N ASP A 135 20.39 19.04 11.68
CA ASP A 135 21.72 19.66 11.50
C ASP A 135 22.19 19.69 10.04
N ASN A 136 21.28 20.03 9.11
CA ASN A 136 21.47 20.01 7.65
C ASN A 136 21.80 18.63 7.05
N ALA A 137 21.66 17.55 7.80
CA ALA A 137 21.78 16.18 7.31
C ALA A 137 20.40 15.52 7.15
N PRO A 138 20.09 14.90 6.01
CA PRO A 138 18.84 14.16 5.83
C PRO A 138 18.83 12.92 6.72
N ARG A 139 17.74 12.72 7.44
CA ARG A 139 17.51 11.58 8.30
C ARG A 139 16.16 10.95 7.97
N ASN A 140 16.15 9.65 7.72
CA ASN A 140 14.92 8.88 7.50
C ASN A 140 14.39 8.33 8.81
N GLU A 141 13.26 8.83 9.26
CA GLU A 141 12.57 8.34 10.44
C GLU A 141 11.45 7.39 10.04
N LYS A 142 11.49 6.18 10.59
CA LYS A 142 10.48 5.15 10.36
C LYS A 142 9.65 4.98 11.61
N ARG A 143 8.34 5.17 11.49
CA ARG A 143 7.42 5.17 12.62
C ARG A 143 6.14 4.43 12.30
N TRP A 144 5.53 3.86 13.31
CA TRP A 144 4.21 3.28 13.23
C TRP A 144 3.15 4.28 13.64
N GLY A 145 1.99 4.16 13.07
CA GLY A 145 0.80 4.91 13.39
C GLY A 145 -0.46 4.14 13.02
N VAL A 146 -1.57 4.82 13.14
CA VAL A 146 -2.88 4.35 12.68
C VAL A 146 -3.40 5.35 11.68
N ARG A 147 -3.93 4.87 10.58
CA ARG A 147 -4.68 5.67 9.63
C ARG A 147 -6.15 5.31 9.69
N ALA A 148 -7.00 6.32 9.76
CA ALA A 148 -8.44 6.22 9.60
C ALA A 148 -8.89 7.09 8.44
N SER A 149 -9.95 6.69 7.73
CA SER A 149 -10.54 7.50 6.66
C SER A 149 -12.05 7.35 6.59
N ALA A 150 -12.72 8.42 6.15
CA ALA A 150 -14.11 8.43 5.76
C ALA A 150 -14.21 8.94 4.33
N ALA A 151 -15.00 8.27 3.49
CA ALA A 151 -15.11 8.64 2.09
C ALA A 151 -16.54 8.51 1.56
N VAL A 152 -16.81 9.29 0.53
CA VAL A 152 -18.00 9.17 -0.32
C VAL A 152 -17.54 8.70 -1.69
N ARG A 153 -18.17 7.65 -2.19
CA ARG A 153 -18.02 7.18 -3.58
C ARG A 153 -19.29 7.51 -4.35
N TYR A 154 -19.10 8.08 -5.53
CA TYR A 154 -20.18 8.26 -6.52
C TYR A 154 -19.88 7.43 -7.76
N TYR A 155 -20.66 6.40 -8.02
CA TYR A 155 -20.50 5.52 -9.16
C TYR A 155 -21.03 6.20 -10.44
N VAL A 156 -20.11 6.63 -11.30
CA VAL A 156 -20.41 7.13 -12.65
C VAL A 156 -20.90 5.98 -13.52
N VAL A 157 -20.21 4.84 -13.43
CA VAL A 157 -20.66 3.58 -14.02
C VAL A 157 -20.97 2.63 -12.86
N PRO A 158 -22.22 2.20 -12.67
CA PRO A 158 -22.62 1.36 -11.54
C PRO A 158 -21.72 0.14 -11.37
N ASN A 159 -21.28 -0.09 -10.15
CA ASN A 159 -20.42 -1.22 -9.74
C ASN A 159 -19.08 -1.32 -10.49
N ARG A 160 -18.62 -0.25 -11.13
CA ARG A 160 -17.38 -0.30 -11.92
C ARG A 160 -16.50 0.92 -11.73
N PHE A 161 -16.95 2.11 -12.12
CA PHE A 161 -16.14 3.33 -12.09
C PHE A 161 -16.74 4.36 -11.15
N PHE A 162 -15.95 4.93 -10.23
CA PHE A 162 -16.42 5.89 -9.25
C PHE A 162 -15.49 7.10 -9.10
N LEU A 163 -16.11 8.22 -8.72
CA LEU A 163 -15.44 9.36 -8.13
C LEU A 163 -15.36 9.15 -6.62
N LYS A 164 -14.30 9.60 -5.98
CA LYS A 164 -14.08 9.45 -4.54
C LYS A 164 -13.69 10.78 -3.92
N VAL A 165 -14.37 11.14 -2.83
CA VAL A 165 -13.97 12.21 -1.92
C VAL A 165 -13.63 11.53 -0.60
N GLN A 166 -12.46 11.79 -0.05
CA GLN A 166 -11.94 11.09 1.12
C GLN A 166 -11.31 12.06 2.10
N TYR A 167 -11.66 11.92 3.36
CA TYR A 167 -10.95 12.51 4.49
C TYR A 167 -10.07 11.44 5.12
N ASN A 168 -8.80 11.77 5.36
CA ASN A 168 -7.83 10.93 6.07
C ASN A 168 -7.45 11.59 7.38
N HIS A 169 -7.31 10.78 8.41
CA HIS A 169 -6.64 11.12 9.65
C HIS A 169 -5.51 10.12 9.91
N VAL A 170 -4.30 10.62 10.12
CA VAL A 170 -3.13 9.81 10.46
C VAL A 170 -2.68 10.19 11.86
N GLN A 171 -2.73 9.22 12.78
CA GLN A 171 -2.20 9.34 14.13
C GLN A 171 -0.90 8.57 14.26
N MET A 172 0.19 9.25 14.58
CA MET A 172 1.53 8.68 14.67
C MET A 172 1.92 8.35 16.11
N ILE A 173 2.68 7.26 16.26
CA ILE A 173 3.35 6.96 17.54
C ILE A 173 4.69 7.72 17.52
N GLY A 174 4.68 8.93 18.07
CA GLY A 174 5.77 9.90 17.97
C GLY A 174 5.86 10.51 16.55
N GLY A 175 6.05 11.79 16.45
CA GLY A 175 5.94 12.57 15.22
C GLY A 175 4.64 13.35 15.19
N PHE A 176 4.37 14.03 14.09
CA PHE A 176 3.16 14.83 13.94
C PHE A 176 2.01 14.00 13.36
N ASN A 177 0.80 14.31 13.82
CA ASN A 177 -0.44 13.78 13.26
C ASN A 177 -0.88 14.65 12.07
N SER A 178 -1.66 14.08 11.17
CA SER A 178 -2.09 14.79 9.98
C SER A 178 -3.52 14.48 9.58
N ASP A 179 -4.13 15.48 8.95
CA ASP A 179 -5.42 15.39 8.27
C ASP A 179 -5.25 15.70 6.79
N ALA A 180 -6.03 15.03 5.94
CA ALA A 180 -6.05 15.35 4.52
C ALA A 180 -7.45 15.20 3.94
N VAL A 181 -7.79 16.09 2.99
CA VAL A 181 -9.00 15.97 2.15
C VAL A 181 -8.56 15.72 0.72
N LEU A 182 -8.98 14.57 0.18
CA LEU A 182 -8.52 14.05 -1.09
C LEU A 182 -9.70 13.80 -2.03
N PHE A 183 -9.49 14.03 -3.32
CA PHE A 183 -10.44 13.81 -4.40
C PHE A 183 -9.81 12.92 -5.45
N GLY A 184 -10.56 12.06 -6.06
CA GLY A 184 -10.03 11.24 -7.14
C GLY A 184 -11.03 10.24 -7.70
N ILE A 185 -10.46 9.22 -8.28
CA ILE A 185 -11.18 8.23 -9.06
C ILE A 185 -10.80 6.82 -8.62
N GLY A 186 -11.68 5.88 -8.91
CA GLY A 186 -11.36 4.48 -8.73
C GLY A 186 -12.25 3.58 -9.59
N SER A 187 -11.89 2.31 -9.57
CA SER A 187 -12.64 1.29 -10.29
C SER A 187 -12.69 -0.01 -9.50
N ASP A 188 -13.87 -0.64 -9.55
CA ASP A 188 -14.05 -2.02 -9.14
C ASP A 188 -13.84 -2.91 -10.38
N PHE A 189 -12.81 -3.75 -10.34
CA PHE A 189 -12.53 -4.74 -11.36
C PHE A 189 -13.06 -6.08 -10.86
N GLY A 190 -14.06 -6.62 -11.53
CA GLY A 190 -14.65 -7.91 -11.22
C GLY A 190 -14.69 -8.80 -12.45
N GLY A 191 -14.86 -10.08 -12.23
CA GLY A 191 -15.08 -11.07 -13.24
C GLY A 191 -13.81 -11.70 -13.81
N ASP A 192 -14.01 -12.85 -14.40
CA ASP A 192 -13.05 -13.80 -14.96
C ASP A 192 -11.73 -13.94 -14.18
N PRO A 193 -11.64 -14.93 -13.33
CA PRO A 193 -10.38 -15.36 -12.77
C PRO A 193 -9.57 -16.02 -13.90
N HIS A 194 -9.08 -15.24 -14.86
CA HIS A 194 -8.00 -15.72 -15.67
C HIS A 194 -6.74 -15.66 -14.81
N PRO A 195 -6.25 -16.80 -14.43
CA PRO A 195 -5.09 -16.90 -13.59
C PRO A 195 -3.89 -16.40 -14.38
N ALA A 196 -3.50 -15.16 -14.18
CA ALA A 196 -2.27 -14.61 -14.76
C ALA A 196 -1.02 -15.41 -14.37
N LEU A 197 -1.16 -16.34 -13.44
CA LEU A 197 -0.11 -17.25 -12.95
C LEU A 197 -0.63 -18.70 -12.75
N SER A 198 -1.76 -19.08 -13.34
CA SER A 198 -2.50 -20.29 -12.95
C SER A 198 -1.87 -21.63 -13.34
N ASP A 199 -0.96 -21.64 -14.27
CA ASP A 199 -0.49 -22.91 -14.82
C ASP A 199 0.71 -23.47 -14.07
N GLY A 200 1.05 -22.94 -12.89
CA GLY A 200 2.24 -23.35 -12.14
C GLY A 200 3.55 -23.01 -12.84
N LYS A 201 3.49 -22.26 -13.95
CA LYS A 201 4.64 -21.85 -14.76
C LYS A 201 5.57 -20.93 -13.99
N THR A 202 6.84 -21.17 -14.10
CA THR A 202 7.88 -20.27 -13.58
C THR A 202 8.07 -19.11 -14.54
N GLN A 203 8.03 -17.89 -14.04
CA GLN A 203 8.29 -16.68 -14.81
C GLN A 203 9.73 -16.23 -14.58
N VAL A 204 10.46 -15.98 -15.65
CA VAL A 204 11.80 -15.36 -15.62
C VAL A 204 11.71 -14.02 -16.33
N GLY A 205 12.14 -12.95 -15.68
CA GLY A 205 12.02 -11.60 -16.21
C GLY A 205 13.25 -10.74 -15.98
N VAL A 206 13.35 -9.70 -16.81
CA VAL A 206 14.39 -8.68 -16.73
C VAL A 206 13.73 -7.30 -16.75
N TRP A 207 14.25 -6.40 -15.93
CA TRP A 207 13.76 -5.02 -15.80
C TRP A 207 14.92 -4.05 -15.90
N ALA A 208 14.66 -2.92 -16.52
CA ALA A 208 15.57 -1.78 -16.58
C ALA A 208 14.79 -0.49 -16.33
N GLY A 209 15.42 0.51 -15.74
CA GLY A 209 14.77 1.76 -15.44
C GLY A 209 15.64 2.75 -14.71
N THR A 210 14.96 3.67 -14.02
CA THR A 210 15.61 4.71 -13.22
C THR A 210 15.57 4.33 -11.74
N SER A 211 16.56 4.81 -11.03
CA SER A 211 16.75 4.61 -9.60
C SER A 211 17.17 5.94 -8.97
N GLN A 212 16.52 6.32 -7.87
CA GLN A 212 16.76 7.57 -7.16
C GLN A 212 16.80 7.34 -5.66
N THR A 213 17.87 7.80 -5.02
CA THR A 213 17.93 7.85 -3.54
C THR A 213 17.06 9.02 -3.07
N ASN A 214 16.25 8.79 -2.01
CA ASN A 214 15.38 9.80 -1.43
C ASN A 214 16.18 10.84 -0.64
N ARG A 215 16.98 11.60 -1.35
CA ARG A 215 17.77 12.72 -0.85
C ARG A 215 17.76 13.86 -1.87
N PRO A 216 17.68 15.12 -1.42
CA PRO A 216 17.78 16.26 -2.34
C PRO A 216 19.12 16.27 -3.05
N GLN A 217 19.14 16.76 -4.30
CA GLN A 217 20.33 16.95 -5.13
C GLN A 217 21.12 15.67 -5.50
N VAL A 218 20.56 14.49 -5.24
CA VAL A 218 21.17 13.22 -5.69
C VAL A 218 20.65 12.91 -7.10
N PRO A 219 21.55 12.66 -8.09
CA PRO A 219 21.13 12.36 -9.45
C PRO A 219 20.41 11.02 -9.54
N MET A 220 19.49 10.92 -10.49
CA MET A 220 18.91 9.65 -10.89
C MET A 220 19.94 8.81 -11.63
N GLU A 221 19.92 7.50 -11.38
CA GLU A 221 20.79 6.52 -12.00
C GLU A 221 19.99 5.43 -12.71
N LYS A 222 20.70 4.56 -13.44
CA LYS A 222 20.10 3.39 -14.08
C LYS A 222 20.05 2.22 -13.12
N GLY A 223 18.87 1.62 -12.99
CA GLY A 223 18.66 0.40 -12.22
C GLY A 223 18.34 -0.79 -13.12
N TYR A 224 18.76 -1.99 -12.71
CA TYR A 224 18.50 -3.24 -13.42
C TYR A 224 18.06 -4.32 -12.43
N MET A 225 17.22 -5.23 -12.91
CA MET A 225 16.79 -6.37 -12.10
C MET A 225 16.56 -7.60 -12.97
N VAL A 226 16.91 -8.75 -12.43
CA VAL A 226 16.55 -10.07 -12.96
C VAL A 226 15.80 -10.80 -11.87
N GLU A 227 14.67 -11.40 -12.21
CA GLU A 227 13.81 -12.09 -11.24
C GLU A 227 13.32 -13.43 -11.78
N VAL A 228 13.27 -14.40 -10.91
CA VAL A 228 12.52 -15.64 -11.08
C VAL A 228 11.34 -15.60 -10.12
N LYS A 229 10.13 -15.73 -10.66
CA LYS A 229 8.87 -15.69 -9.91
C LYS A 229 8.07 -16.97 -10.15
N ARG A 230 7.50 -17.53 -9.09
CA ARG A 230 6.67 -18.74 -9.17
C ARG A 230 5.37 -18.56 -8.41
N PRO A 231 4.24 -18.99 -8.98
CA PRO A 231 2.95 -18.95 -8.29
C PRO A 231 2.95 -19.85 -7.05
N LEU A 232 2.20 -19.39 -6.04
CA LEU A 232 1.87 -20.11 -4.82
C LEU A 232 0.34 -20.06 -4.66
N GLY A 233 -0.36 -20.90 -5.42
CA GLY A 233 -1.83 -20.86 -5.51
C GLY A 233 -2.35 -19.70 -6.37
N ASN A 234 -3.63 -19.34 -6.19
CA ASN A 234 -4.36 -18.47 -7.13
C ASN A 234 -4.10 -16.96 -6.96
N ALA A 235 -3.62 -16.54 -5.80
CA ALA A 235 -3.47 -15.11 -5.48
C ALA A 235 -2.07 -14.74 -4.99
N TRP A 236 -1.19 -15.71 -4.82
CA TRP A 236 0.12 -15.50 -4.25
C TRP A 236 1.21 -16.02 -5.18
N ALA A 237 2.37 -15.39 -5.10
CA ALA A 237 3.58 -15.84 -5.73
C ALA A 237 4.78 -15.53 -4.84
N TYR A 238 5.86 -16.24 -5.03
CA TYR A 238 7.16 -15.89 -4.46
C TYR A 238 8.17 -15.63 -5.55
N SER A 239 9.17 -14.81 -5.26
CA SER A 239 10.25 -14.55 -6.20
C SER A 239 11.60 -14.47 -5.52
N ALA A 240 12.63 -14.72 -6.32
CA ALA A 240 14.01 -14.40 -6.01
C ALA A 240 14.55 -13.49 -7.12
N SER A 241 15.25 -12.41 -6.74
CA SER A 241 15.75 -11.44 -7.69
C SER A 241 17.17 -10.98 -7.36
N PHE A 242 17.92 -10.66 -8.41
CA PHE A 242 19.13 -9.84 -8.31
C PHE A 242 18.76 -8.41 -8.68
N VAL A 243 19.16 -7.45 -7.84
CA VAL A 243 18.86 -6.02 -8.02
C VAL A 243 20.17 -5.24 -8.06
N TYR A 244 20.28 -4.38 -9.07
CA TYR A 244 21.32 -3.36 -9.17
C TYR A 244 20.66 -1.98 -9.17
N GLU A 245 20.96 -1.17 -8.15
CA GLU A 245 20.31 0.12 -7.90
C GLU A 245 21.05 1.31 -8.52
N GLY A 246 22.12 1.08 -9.32
CA GLY A 246 22.95 2.15 -9.82
C GLY A 246 24.02 2.61 -8.81
N ASN A 247 24.71 3.69 -9.16
CA ASN A 247 25.72 4.34 -8.30
C ASN A 247 25.68 5.85 -8.48
N ASN A 248 25.02 6.53 -7.55
CA ASN A 248 24.84 7.99 -7.56
C ASN A 248 25.78 8.76 -6.62
N GLY A 249 26.83 8.10 -6.14
CA GLY A 249 27.78 8.68 -5.20
C GLY A 249 27.35 8.58 -3.72
N VAL A 250 26.05 8.56 -3.44
CA VAL A 250 25.48 8.38 -2.08
C VAL A 250 25.20 6.92 -1.81
N ALA A 251 24.57 6.24 -2.75
CA ALA A 251 24.29 4.81 -2.71
C ALA A 251 24.79 4.18 -4.02
N GLY A 252 25.41 3.01 -3.91
CA GLY A 252 25.89 2.22 -5.03
C GLY A 252 25.65 0.74 -4.74
N ARG A 253 24.36 0.35 -4.64
CA ARG A 253 23.97 -0.95 -4.10
C ARG A 253 23.68 -1.98 -5.18
N ARG A 254 24.00 -3.22 -4.83
CA ARG A 254 23.58 -4.41 -5.53
C ARG A 254 23.35 -5.54 -4.55
N GLY A 255 22.42 -6.42 -4.84
CA GLY A 255 22.12 -7.51 -3.92
C GLY A 255 21.07 -8.47 -4.43
N VAL A 256 20.61 -9.32 -3.53
CA VAL A 256 19.58 -10.33 -3.80
C VAL A 256 18.39 -10.09 -2.89
N ALA A 257 17.20 -10.26 -3.44
CA ALA A 257 15.95 -10.16 -2.71
C ALA A 257 15.12 -11.42 -2.88
N ALA A 258 14.33 -11.72 -1.84
CA ALA A 258 13.25 -12.69 -1.91
C ALA A 258 11.96 -11.97 -1.54
N GLN A 259 10.90 -12.14 -2.31
CA GLN A 259 9.63 -11.45 -2.06
C GLN A 259 8.44 -12.41 -2.10
N LEU A 260 7.48 -12.15 -1.22
CA LEU A 260 6.13 -12.68 -1.32
C LEU A 260 5.26 -11.66 -2.04
N TRP A 261 4.49 -12.10 -3.01
CA TRP A 261 3.64 -11.27 -3.87
C TRP A 261 2.19 -11.64 -3.69
N TYR A 262 1.35 -10.64 -3.54
CA TYR A 262 -0.07 -10.75 -3.78
C TYR A 262 -0.35 -10.36 -5.23
N VAL A 263 -1.08 -11.22 -5.96
CA VAL A 263 -1.31 -11.10 -7.41
C VAL A 263 -2.81 -11.05 -7.65
N ALA A 264 -3.26 -9.97 -8.27
CA ALA A 264 -4.65 -9.73 -8.56
C ALA A 264 -4.89 -9.51 -10.05
N PRO A 265 -5.61 -10.40 -10.73
CA PRO A 265 -6.05 -10.16 -12.08
C PRO A 265 -7.09 -9.02 -12.08
N ILE A 266 -6.87 -7.99 -12.90
CA ILE A 266 -7.80 -6.86 -13.05
C ILE A 266 -8.58 -6.93 -14.37
N ARG A 267 -8.07 -7.64 -15.35
CA ARG A 267 -8.73 -7.92 -16.64
C ARG A 267 -8.01 -9.09 -17.32
N SER A 268 -8.61 -9.67 -18.36
CA SER A 268 -8.11 -10.88 -19.06
C SER A 268 -6.59 -10.95 -19.33
N LYS A 269 -5.95 -9.80 -19.60
CA LYS A 269 -4.51 -9.72 -19.87
C LYS A 269 -3.72 -8.90 -18.85
N TRP A 270 -4.39 -8.27 -17.89
CA TRP A 270 -3.78 -7.34 -16.97
C TRP A 270 -3.81 -7.86 -15.54
N THR A 271 -2.68 -7.75 -14.87
CA THR A 271 -2.52 -8.13 -13.47
C THR A 271 -1.88 -6.99 -12.69
N LEU A 272 -2.40 -6.72 -11.50
CA LEU A 272 -1.76 -5.87 -10.51
C LEU A 272 -1.16 -6.73 -9.42
N SER A 273 0.04 -6.42 -8.97
CA SER A 273 0.73 -7.19 -7.94
C SER A 273 1.42 -6.27 -6.96
N ALA A 274 1.43 -6.68 -5.69
CA ALA A 274 2.21 -6.05 -4.64
C ALA A 274 3.12 -7.08 -3.99
N GLY A 275 4.39 -6.74 -3.79
CA GLY A 275 5.40 -7.62 -3.25
C GLY A 275 6.17 -7.01 -2.10
N VAL A 276 6.53 -7.82 -1.12
CA VAL A 276 7.36 -7.41 0.02
C VAL A 276 8.30 -8.53 0.40
N GLY A 277 9.51 -8.16 0.82
CA GLY A 277 10.44 -9.15 1.35
C GLY A 277 11.82 -8.59 1.70
N PRO A 278 12.68 -9.45 2.24
CA PRO A 278 14.05 -9.10 2.58
C PRO A 278 14.90 -8.86 1.32
N TYR A 279 15.79 -7.90 1.43
CA TYR A 279 16.80 -7.57 0.43
C TYR A 279 18.17 -7.46 1.09
N VAL A 280 19.05 -8.37 0.78
CA VAL A 280 20.44 -8.36 1.25
C VAL A 280 21.30 -7.69 0.19
N SER A 281 21.86 -6.54 0.51
CA SER A 281 22.66 -5.74 -0.42
C SER A 281 24.00 -5.34 0.14
N ARG A 282 24.92 -5.07 -0.78
CA ARG A 282 26.22 -4.47 -0.51
C ARG A 282 26.26 -3.09 -1.17
N ASP A 283 26.58 -2.06 -0.36
CA ASP A 283 26.71 -0.69 -0.82
C ASP A 283 28.21 -0.35 -1.02
N ARG A 284 28.56 -0.01 -2.26
CA ARG A 284 29.91 0.37 -2.65
C ARG A 284 30.37 1.69 -2.01
N ASN A 285 29.42 2.57 -1.68
CA ASN A 285 29.65 3.89 -1.11
C ASN A 285 29.53 3.88 0.43
N ASP A 286 29.41 2.70 1.04
CA ASP A 286 29.50 2.54 2.48
C ASP A 286 30.95 2.20 2.87
N ALA A 287 31.53 3.01 3.76
CA ALA A 287 32.90 2.81 4.23
C ALA A 287 33.12 1.42 4.86
N SER A 288 32.08 0.82 5.46
CA SER A 288 32.15 -0.52 6.03
C SER A 288 32.14 -1.63 4.98
N ASN A 289 31.68 -1.33 3.77
CA ASN A 289 31.53 -2.28 2.66
C ASN A 289 30.82 -3.60 3.07
N SER A 290 30.01 -3.51 4.12
CA SER A 290 29.32 -4.66 4.73
C SER A 290 28.03 -4.99 4.00
N MET A 291 27.61 -6.26 4.10
CA MET A 291 26.25 -6.65 3.68
C MET A 291 25.24 -6.10 4.68
N ARG A 292 24.16 -5.57 4.16
CA ARG A 292 23.03 -5.05 4.96
C ARG A 292 21.73 -5.71 4.56
N LEU A 293 20.91 -5.98 5.56
CA LEU A 293 19.54 -6.42 5.38
C LEU A 293 18.64 -5.19 5.29
N ASN A 294 17.92 -5.07 4.19
CA ASN A 294 16.95 -4.04 3.89
C ASN A 294 15.60 -4.67 3.60
N ALA A 295 14.55 -3.88 3.45
CA ALA A 295 13.27 -4.33 2.94
C ALA A 295 13.09 -3.86 1.50
N LEU A 296 12.57 -4.73 0.63
CA LEU A 296 12.14 -4.41 -0.72
C LEU A 296 10.62 -4.47 -0.79
N LEU A 297 10.00 -3.33 -1.12
CA LEU A 297 8.57 -3.21 -1.38
C LEU A 297 8.39 -2.94 -2.87
N SER A 298 7.43 -3.63 -3.48
CA SER A 298 7.23 -3.55 -4.93
C SER A 298 5.75 -3.46 -5.28
N ALA A 299 5.44 -2.67 -6.30
CA ALA A 299 4.14 -2.66 -6.97
C ALA A 299 4.38 -2.88 -8.47
N GLN A 300 3.56 -3.71 -9.11
CA GLN A 300 3.76 -4.06 -10.51
C GLN A 300 2.43 -4.17 -11.23
N VAL A 301 2.35 -3.56 -12.40
CA VAL A 301 1.30 -3.81 -13.39
C VAL A 301 1.90 -4.65 -14.51
N THR A 302 1.25 -5.77 -14.82
CA THR A 302 1.69 -6.70 -15.86
C THR A 302 0.62 -6.83 -16.92
N CYS A 303 1.04 -6.80 -18.18
CA CYS A 303 0.20 -7.10 -19.36
C CYS A 303 0.72 -8.36 -20.05
N GLN A 304 -0.11 -9.39 -20.16
CA GLN A 304 0.20 -10.58 -20.94
C GLN A 304 0.13 -10.24 -22.43
N VAL A 305 1.27 -10.24 -23.10
CA VAL A 305 1.39 -9.89 -24.52
C VAL A 305 1.08 -11.10 -25.39
N THR A 306 1.65 -12.26 -25.04
CA THR A 306 1.36 -13.57 -25.64
C THR A 306 1.17 -14.59 -24.52
N ASN A 307 0.89 -15.85 -24.87
CA ASN A 307 0.76 -16.92 -23.86
C ASN A 307 2.03 -17.11 -23.01
N ASP A 308 3.20 -16.80 -23.56
CA ASP A 308 4.48 -16.99 -22.86
C ASP A 308 5.15 -15.69 -22.45
N TRP A 309 4.80 -14.54 -23.05
CA TRP A 309 5.47 -13.28 -22.78
C TRP A 309 4.56 -12.26 -22.10
N ALA A 310 5.12 -11.60 -21.10
CA ALA A 310 4.49 -10.51 -20.37
C ALA A 310 5.38 -9.27 -20.33
N ALA A 311 4.77 -8.09 -20.51
CA ALA A 311 5.41 -6.80 -20.29
C ALA A 311 4.91 -6.23 -18.96
N SER A 312 5.76 -5.48 -18.27
CA SER A 312 5.38 -4.90 -16.98
C SER A 312 5.99 -3.54 -16.70
N LEU A 313 5.26 -2.74 -15.93
CA LEU A 313 5.75 -1.56 -15.23
C LEU A 313 5.87 -1.92 -13.75
N ARG A 314 6.99 -1.56 -13.12
CA ARG A 314 7.28 -1.86 -11.74
C ARG A 314 7.83 -0.65 -11.00
N PHE A 315 7.30 -0.41 -9.83
CA PHE A 315 7.87 0.44 -8.81
C PHE A 315 8.49 -0.44 -7.71
N ASN A 316 9.71 -0.13 -7.30
CA ASN A 316 10.35 -0.74 -6.15
C ASN A 316 10.80 0.35 -5.19
N ARG A 317 10.59 0.13 -3.91
CA ARG A 317 11.17 0.92 -2.84
C ARG A 317 12.07 0.04 -1.98
N VAL A 318 13.32 0.45 -1.88
CA VAL A 318 14.29 -0.15 -0.95
C VAL A 318 14.26 0.68 0.31
N ALA A 319 13.75 0.12 1.39
CA ALA A 319 13.74 0.74 2.72
C ALA A 319 14.96 0.28 3.51
N THR A 320 15.79 1.21 3.94
CA THR A 320 17.10 0.95 4.56
C THR A 320 17.16 1.44 6.01
N GLY A 321 18.06 0.88 6.82
CA GLY A 321 18.32 1.38 8.17
C GLY A 321 19.39 2.49 8.26
N ASN A 322 19.90 2.98 7.13
CA ASN A 322 21.04 3.93 7.08
C ASN A 322 20.74 5.19 6.25
N ASP A 323 19.48 5.62 6.24
CA ASP A 323 19.02 6.88 5.60
C ASP A 323 19.33 6.99 4.10
N LYS A 324 19.37 5.85 3.40
CA LYS A 324 19.63 5.75 1.96
C LYS A 324 18.49 5.02 1.25
N ASP A 325 17.25 5.29 1.62
CA ASP A 325 16.08 4.72 0.96
C ASP A 325 16.09 5.08 -0.53
N GLN A 326 15.65 4.17 -1.38
CA GLN A 326 15.77 4.31 -2.82
C GLN A 326 14.52 3.85 -3.54
N ASP A 327 14.08 4.64 -4.51
CA ASP A 327 12.96 4.36 -5.38
C ASP A 327 13.45 3.97 -6.78
N MET A 328 12.83 2.96 -7.38
CA MET A 328 13.16 2.49 -8.72
C MET A 328 11.88 2.39 -9.55
N PHE A 329 11.86 3.04 -10.72
CA PHE A 329 10.80 2.92 -11.72
C PHE A 329 11.35 2.14 -12.91
N MET A 330 10.74 0.99 -13.19
CA MET A 330 11.30 0.03 -14.13
C MET A 330 10.25 -0.45 -15.14
N VAL A 331 10.71 -0.71 -16.34
CA VAL A 331 9.97 -1.46 -17.36
C VAL A 331 10.64 -2.81 -17.55
N GLY A 332 9.87 -3.83 -17.86
CA GLY A 332 10.42 -5.17 -17.98
C GLY A 332 9.63 -6.09 -18.88
N LEU A 333 10.33 -7.14 -19.29
CA LEU A 333 9.78 -8.26 -20.03
C LEU A 333 10.05 -9.55 -19.26
N ALA A 334 9.08 -10.43 -19.25
CA ALA A 334 9.19 -11.73 -18.60
C ALA A 334 8.64 -12.84 -19.50
N ARG A 335 9.21 -14.02 -19.37
CA ARG A 335 8.76 -15.23 -20.07
C ARG A 335 8.30 -16.29 -19.06
N ASN A 336 7.21 -16.94 -19.37
CA ASN A 336 6.65 -18.07 -18.64
C ASN A 336 7.17 -19.38 -19.21
N PHE A 337 7.62 -20.29 -18.34
CA PHE A 337 8.18 -21.61 -18.69
C PHE A 337 7.41 -22.73 -18.03
#